data_150280454f389dbbc1cd41cbd74c378d
#
_entry.id   150280454f389dbbc1cd41cbd74c378d
#
_cell.length_a   1.000
_cell.length_b   1.000
_cell.length_c   1.000
_cell.angle_alpha   90.00
_cell.angle_beta   90.00
_cell.angle_gamma   90.00
#
_symmetry.space_group_name_H-M   'P 1'
#
loop_
_entity.id
_entity.type
_entity.pdbx_description
1 polymer ?
#
loop_
_entity_poly.entity_id
_entity_poly.type
_entity_poly.pdbx_seq_one_letter_code
_entity_poly.pdbx_strand_id
1 'polypeptide(L)'
;IAVRKPVKRPAEYASVEELYINGLHLEQYKQHNYQPEEYYLEGLCRDPGDIRCNTSMGRLALKNGRFEDCVKYCDCAIERLCSRNEHPTDTEAFYLKGVALAYLGDYDGAYDILYRAAWNYPHRSAAMFELACIDCRRSNYAASLEKLDESIGLNRGHTKAHNLRTAIMRKVGAEDAKQSAEAGVQDDLLDLFALIEYAHFADVTDKIEQFAAKPENVLDVARDYMKAGLYEDAADTLLLAEPASPLVNYYLAYITKNARYLEKAESLKMGYCFPSNVEDIAVLRYAAETGAKAANAEYYLGCLYYDRFRYAEAADCFARCTAKDPAHGPAWRNLALYWFDKAHDGEKALRCMEKALKYRPHDPRLLLEYEQLLKNTNASIETRLAVYERYPELLKERDDCYLDKLTLLSQQGKYEEAISMAARKHFHIYEGGEGKLTKQHAWMHVLYGMRLMKAGELDQAGMILENGIHMPKSYGEAKTFFNQEAHIYYILGLLLARKGEAAQERAAYEQAAVYKAAVSEISLFRALALEKLARRDEAEAVLNEMLRTAQDRIDRKDMRSYYGVGSPSPMPFELDVEKQNLLEGNTLKAFALYGLKRYSQAEQCIRTAERLDPNHFTAYVYREITQSDLI
;
A
#
# COMPACT_ATOMS: atom_id res chain seq x y z
N ILE A 1 4.97 -31.47 2.97
CA ILE A 1 3.93 -30.60 2.37
C ILE A 1 4.64 -29.75 1.32
N ALA A 2 4.18 -29.81 0.06
CA ALA A 2 4.75 -28.99 -1.00
C ALA A 2 4.47 -27.50 -0.73
N VAL A 3 5.46 -26.65 -0.95
CA VAL A 3 5.30 -25.19 -0.83
C VAL A 3 4.30 -24.73 -1.89
N ARG A 4 3.33 -23.89 -1.50
CA ARG A 4 2.36 -23.31 -2.41
C ARG A 4 3.10 -22.46 -3.46
N LYS A 5 2.78 -22.70 -4.72
CA LYS A 5 3.33 -21.88 -5.81
C LYS A 5 2.62 -20.52 -5.87
N PRO A 6 3.31 -19.46 -6.31
CA PRO A 6 2.68 -18.16 -6.55
C PRO A 6 1.59 -18.30 -7.64
N VAL A 7 0.66 -17.35 -7.66
CA VAL A 7 -0.37 -17.28 -8.71
C VAL A 7 0.32 -17.04 -10.05
N LYS A 8 -0.10 -17.77 -11.08
CA LYS A 8 0.45 -17.59 -12.44
C LYS A 8 0.06 -16.24 -13.03
N ARG A 9 0.81 -15.75 -14.00
CA ARG A 9 0.41 -14.60 -14.81
C ARG A 9 -0.85 -14.93 -15.62
N PRO A 10 -1.74 -13.96 -15.88
CA PRO A 10 -2.97 -14.24 -16.62
C PRO A 10 -2.77 -14.99 -17.92
N ALA A 11 -1.78 -14.62 -18.73
CA ALA A 11 -1.47 -15.25 -20.01
C ALA A 11 -1.06 -16.75 -19.93
N GLU A 12 -0.64 -17.23 -18.74
CA GLU A 12 -0.18 -18.61 -18.52
C GLU A 12 -1.32 -19.60 -18.22
N TYR A 13 -2.55 -19.12 -18.03
CA TYR A 13 -3.71 -19.96 -17.83
C TYR A 13 -4.24 -20.49 -19.15
N ALA A 14 -4.74 -21.74 -19.15
CA ALA A 14 -5.17 -22.40 -20.38
C ALA A 14 -6.57 -21.95 -20.83
N SER A 15 -7.46 -21.62 -19.92
CA SER A 15 -8.88 -21.37 -20.23
C SER A 15 -9.41 -20.08 -19.56
N VAL A 16 -10.50 -19.54 -20.13
CA VAL A 16 -11.25 -18.41 -19.53
C VAL A 16 -11.82 -18.80 -18.17
N GLU A 17 -12.23 -20.07 -18.00
CA GLU A 17 -12.71 -20.61 -16.73
C GLU A 17 -11.67 -20.45 -15.62
N GLU A 18 -10.42 -20.88 -15.87
CA GLU A 18 -9.33 -20.74 -14.91
C GLU A 18 -9.03 -19.27 -14.58
N LEU A 19 -9.06 -18.40 -15.58
CA LEU A 19 -8.88 -16.95 -15.41
C LEU A 19 -9.97 -16.37 -14.51
N TYR A 20 -11.23 -16.66 -14.79
CA TYR A 20 -12.36 -16.21 -13.98
C TYR A 20 -12.24 -16.67 -12.52
N ILE A 21 -12.00 -17.98 -12.28
CA ILE A 21 -11.91 -18.53 -10.93
C ILE A 21 -10.75 -17.90 -10.15
N ASN A 22 -9.59 -17.71 -10.78
CA ASN A 22 -8.46 -17.07 -10.12
C ASN A 22 -8.71 -15.58 -9.87
N GLY A 23 -9.29 -14.85 -10.80
CA GLY A 23 -9.73 -13.46 -10.61
C GLY A 23 -10.72 -13.34 -9.45
N LEU A 24 -11.72 -14.19 -9.39
CA LEU A 24 -12.71 -14.23 -8.30
C LEU A 24 -12.05 -14.55 -6.93
N HIS A 25 -11.10 -15.49 -6.90
CA HIS A 25 -10.35 -15.79 -5.68
C HIS A 25 -9.57 -14.57 -5.17
N LEU A 26 -8.88 -13.86 -6.08
CA LEU A 26 -8.12 -12.65 -5.73
C LEU A 26 -9.04 -11.53 -5.22
N GLU A 27 -10.22 -11.36 -5.82
CA GLU A 27 -11.22 -10.38 -5.40
C GLU A 27 -11.77 -10.70 -4.00
N GLN A 28 -12.13 -11.97 -3.74
CA GLN A 28 -12.69 -12.41 -2.47
C GLN A 28 -11.69 -12.37 -1.32
N TYR A 29 -10.43 -12.71 -1.56
CA TYR A 29 -9.38 -12.74 -0.54
C TYR A 29 -8.54 -11.45 -0.48
N LYS A 30 -8.88 -10.44 -1.27
CA LYS A 30 -8.24 -9.10 -1.26
C LYS A 30 -6.71 -9.17 -1.32
N GLN A 31 -6.16 -9.88 -2.28
CA GLN A 31 -4.72 -9.96 -2.48
C GLN A 31 -4.16 -8.61 -2.94
N HIS A 32 -3.15 -8.09 -2.23
CA HIS A 32 -2.57 -6.79 -2.54
C HIS A 32 -1.70 -6.78 -3.80
N ASN A 33 -1.05 -7.91 -4.09
CA ASN A 33 -0.02 -8.00 -5.13
C ASN A 33 -0.56 -8.36 -6.51
N TYR A 34 -1.80 -8.82 -6.58
CA TYR A 34 -2.44 -9.27 -7.81
C TYR A 34 -3.80 -8.60 -7.95
N GLN A 35 -4.03 -7.97 -9.09
CA GLN A 35 -5.32 -7.34 -9.36
C GLN A 35 -6.24 -8.33 -10.06
N PRO A 36 -7.46 -8.58 -9.56
CA PRO A 36 -8.43 -9.47 -10.21
C PRO A 36 -8.78 -9.00 -11.63
N GLU A 37 -8.76 -7.68 -11.85
CA GLU A 37 -9.01 -7.03 -13.13
C GLU A 37 -8.10 -7.56 -14.26
N GLU A 38 -6.82 -7.82 -13.99
CA GLU A 38 -5.86 -8.37 -14.97
C GLU A 38 -6.31 -9.73 -15.52
N TYR A 39 -6.91 -10.57 -14.67
CA TYR A 39 -7.37 -11.91 -15.02
C TYR A 39 -8.69 -11.86 -15.81
N TYR A 40 -9.61 -11.01 -15.39
CA TYR A 40 -10.87 -10.82 -16.11
C TYR A 40 -10.63 -10.21 -17.49
N LEU A 41 -9.75 -9.22 -17.62
CA LEU A 41 -9.39 -8.62 -18.91
C LEU A 41 -8.73 -9.62 -19.85
N GLU A 42 -7.83 -10.47 -19.37
CA GLU A 42 -7.26 -11.55 -20.20
C GLU A 42 -8.37 -12.52 -20.65
N GLY A 43 -9.33 -12.84 -19.76
CA GLY A 43 -10.51 -13.63 -20.12
C GLY A 43 -11.32 -12.99 -21.25
N LEU A 44 -11.56 -11.67 -21.17
CA LEU A 44 -12.27 -10.91 -22.20
C LEU A 44 -11.47 -10.72 -23.48
N CYS A 45 -10.13 -10.70 -23.42
CA CYS A 45 -9.30 -10.75 -24.63
C CYS A 45 -9.51 -12.05 -25.42
N ARG A 46 -9.78 -13.17 -24.75
CA ARG A 46 -10.02 -14.48 -25.38
C ARG A 46 -11.46 -14.70 -25.79
N ASP A 47 -12.40 -14.30 -24.95
CA ASP A 47 -13.87 -14.29 -25.22
C ASP A 47 -14.48 -12.97 -24.75
N PRO A 48 -14.60 -11.97 -25.64
CA PRO A 48 -15.15 -10.66 -25.29
C PRO A 48 -16.58 -10.70 -24.74
N GLY A 49 -17.32 -11.77 -25.02
CA GLY A 49 -18.68 -11.97 -24.54
C GLY A 49 -18.79 -12.88 -23.32
N ASP A 50 -17.68 -13.27 -22.64
CA ASP A 50 -17.77 -14.09 -21.43
C ASP A 50 -18.60 -13.35 -20.37
N ILE A 51 -19.71 -13.98 -19.96
CA ILE A 51 -20.70 -13.38 -19.05
C ILE A 51 -20.09 -13.06 -17.70
N ARG A 52 -19.32 -13.98 -17.15
CA ARG A 52 -18.79 -13.88 -15.78
C ARG A 52 -17.68 -12.84 -15.67
N CYS A 53 -16.77 -12.82 -16.66
CA CYS A 53 -15.72 -11.80 -16.73
C CYS A 53 -16.31 -10.41 -16.91
N ASN A 54 -17.30 -10.23 -17.83
CA ASN A 54 -17.97 -8.95 -17.99
C ASN A 54 -18.72 -8.52 -16.73
N THR A 55 -19.50 -9.42 -16.09
CA THR A 55 -20.22 -9.10 -14.85
C THR A 55 -19.25 -8.72 -13.73
N SER A 56 -18.12 -9.42 -13.59
CA SER A 56 -17.09 -9.09 -12.60
C SER A 56 -16.42 -7.76 -12.88
N MET A 57 -16.10 -7.46 -14.16
CA MET A 57 -15.60 -6.14 -14.55
C MET A 57 -16.61 -5.03 -14.29
N GLY A 58 -17.90 -5.28 -14.54
CA GLY A 58 -18.99 -4.36 -14.20
C GLY A 58 -19.05 -4.07 -12.70
N ARG A 59 -18.92 -5.10 -11.86
CA ARG A 59 -18.89 -4.98 -10.40
C ARG A 59 -17.68 -4.19 -9.92
N LEU A 60 -16.48 -4.45 -10.44
CA LEU A 60 -15.28 -3.67 -10.13
C LEU A 60 -15.40 -2.21 -10.59
N ALA A 61 -15.98 -1.97 -11.78
CA ALA A 61 -16.20 -0.63 -12.30
C ALA A 61 -17.19 0.15 -11.40
N LEU A 62 -18.30 -0.46 -10.98
CA LEU A 62 -19.27 0.13 -10.04
C LEU A 62 -18.60 0.50 -8.71
N LYS A 63 -17.85 -0.43 -8.12
CA LYS A 63 -17.13 -0.24 -6.87
C LYS A 63 -16.11 0.90 -6.96
N ASN A 64 -15.50 1.09 -8.12
CA ASN A 64 -14.50 2.14 -8.37
C ASN A 64 -15.10 3.45 -8.87
N GLY A 65 -16.44 3.59 -8.88
CA GLY A 65 -17.14 4.79 -9.35
C GLY A 65 -16.99 5.06 -10.85
N ARG A 66 -16.72 4.03 -11.67
CA ARG A 66 -16.67 4.06 -13.13
C ARG A 66 -18.02 3.58 -13.69
N PHE A 67 -19.06 4.36 -13.45
CA PHE A 67 -20.44 3.93 -13.71
C PHE A 67 -20.72 3.66 -15.19
N GLU A 68 -20.19 4.48 -16.10
CA GLU A 68 -20.33 4.29 -17.54
C GLU A 68 -19.66 2.99 -18.01
N ASP A 69 -18.52 2.64 -17.44
CA ASP A 69 -17.83 1.39 -17.74
C ASP A 69 -18.60 0.19 -17.17
N CYS A 70 -19.20 0.33 -15.97
CA CYS A 70 -20.10 -0.68 -15.42
C CYS A 70 -21.24 -0.98 -16.38
N VAL A 71 -21.91 0.06 -16.92
CA VAL A 71 -23.00 -0.10 -17.89
C VAL A 71 -22.52 -0.86 -19.14
N LYS A 72 -21.37 -0.49 -19.71
CA LYS A 72 -20.81 -1.14 -20.92
C LYS A 72 -20.52 -2.63 -20.69
N TYR A 73 -19.84 -2.98 -19.60
CA TYR A 73 -19.55 -4.38 -19.28
C TYR A 73 -20.83 -5.18 -19.03
N CYS A 74 -21.77 -4.61 -18.27
CA CYS A 74 -23.05 -5.25 -18.01
C CYS A 74 -23.86 -5.44 -19.31
N ASP A 75 -23.83 -4.49 -20.24
CA ASP A 75 -24.49 -4.63 -21.53
C ASP A 75 -23.94 -5.82 -22.35
N CYS A 76 -22.61 -5.99 -22.39
CA CYS A 76 -22.00 -7.15 -23.03
C CYS A 76 -22.44 -8.48 -22.39
N ALA A 77 -22.50 -8.53 -21.05
CA ALA A 77 -22.98 -9.70 -20.32
C ALA A 77 -24.45 -9.98 -20.59
N ILE A 78 -25.31 -8.97 -20.56
CA ILE A 78 -26.77 -9.06 -20.79
C ILE A 78 -27.05 -9.50 -22.22
N GLU A 79 -26.37 -8.96 -23.23
CA GLU A 79 -26.53 -9.37 -24.63
C GLU A 79 -26.27 -10.88 -24.80
N ARG A 80 -25.18 -11.39 -24.20
CA ARG A 80 -24.86 -12.82 -24.24
C ARG A 80 -25.87 -13.66 -23.44
N LEU A 81 -26.28 -13.20 -22.24
CA LEU A 81 -27.28 -13.87 -21.41
C LEU A 81 -28.61 -14.01 -22.13
N CYS A 82 -29.06 -12.95 -22.83
CA CYS A 82 -30.34 -12.90 -23.52
C CYS A 82 -30.32 -13.49 -24.92
N SER A 83 -29.18 -13.92 -25.46
CA SER A 83 -29.02 -14.40 -26.83
C SER A 83 -29.90 -15.60 -27.17
N ARG A 84 -30.29 -16.40 -26.18
CA ARG A 84 -31.13 -17.60 -26.35
C ARG A 84 -32.40 -17.58 -25.49
N ASN A 85 -32.46 -16.75 -24.48
CA ASN A 85 -33.58 -16.67 -23.55
C ASN A 85 -33.68 -15.23 -23.00
N GLU A 86 -34.80 -14.57 -23.28
CA GLU A 86 -35.04 -13.18 -22.80
C GLU A 86 -35.12 -13.06 -21.26
N HIS A 87 -35.36 -14.19 -20.59
CA HIS A 87 -35.48 -14.28 -19.12
C HIS A 87 -34.39 -15.19 -18.53
N PRO A 88 -33.13 -14.75 -18.54
CA PRO A 88 -32.04 -15.56 -17.96
C PRO A 88 -32.20 -15.71 -16.45
N THR A 89 -31.67 -16.83 -15.91
CA THR A 89 -31.71 -17.09 -14.46
C THR A 89 -30.68 -16.27 -13.67
N ASP A 90 -29.58 -15.86 -14.30
CA ASP A 90 -28.60 -14.97 -13.72
C ASP A 90 -28.98 -13.52 -14.03
N THR A 91 -29.20 -12.72 -13.00
CA THR A 91 -29.62 -11.32 -13.10
C THR A 91 -28.66 -10.35 -12.44
N GLU A 92 -27.43 -10.79 -12.06
CA GLU A 92 -26.45 -9.91 -11.43
C GLU A 92 -26.08 -8.71 -12.33
N ALA A 93 -25.82 -8.96 -13.63
CA ALA A 93 -25.48 -7.88 -14.56
C ALA A 93 -26.60 -6.84 -14.70
N PHE A 94 -27.87 -7.27 -14.65
CA PHE A 94 -29.02 -6.34 -14.67
C PHE A 94 -29.05 -5.48 -13.42
N TYR A 95 -28.82 -6.08 -12.24
CA TYR A 95 -28.78 -5.36 -10.98
C TYR A 95 -27.66 -4.30 -10.95
N LEU A 96 -26.43 -4.71 -11.31
CA LEU A 96 -25.28 -3.81 -11.35
C LEU A 96 -25.49 -2.64 -12.31
N LYS A 97 -26.05 -2.92 -13.53
CA LYS A 97 -26.39 -1.89 -14.50
C LYS A 97 -27.43 -0.92 -13.95
N GLY A 98 -28.48 -1.43 -13.29
CA GLY A 98 -29.51 -0.60 -12.70
C GLY A 98 -28.98 0.36 -11.64
N VAL A 99 -28.11 -0.14 -10.75
CA VAL A 99 -27.45 0.68 -9.74
C VAL A 99 -26.54 1.74 -10.40
N ALA A 100 -25.77 1.37 -11.44
CA ALA A 100 -24.90 2.30 -12.14
C ALA A 100 -25.69 3.42 -12.85
N LEU A 101 -26.81 3.09 -13.51
CA LEU A 101 -27.70 4.07 -14.14
C LEU A 101 -28.30 5.03 -13.11
N ALA A 102 -28.68 4.54 -11.92
CA ALA A 102 -29.16 5.39 -10.83
C ALA A 102 -28.09 6.40 -10.36
N TYR A 103 -26.81 5.97 -10.29
CA TYR A 103 -25.70 6.89 -9.98
C TYR A 103 -25.43 7.90 -11.11
N LEU A 104 -25.70 7.53 -12.35
CA LEU A 104 -25.64 8.45 -13.51
C LEU A 104 -26.85 9.40 -13.60
N GLY A 105 -27.86 9.19 -12.77
CA GLY A 105 -29.09 9.99 -12.77
C GLY A 105 -30.15 9.55 -13.78
N ASP A 106 -29.90 8.48 -14.52
CA ASP A 106 -30.89 7.87 -15.43
C ASP A 106 -31.81 6.94 -14.63
N TYR A 107 -32.74 7.55 -13.88
CA TYR A 107 -33.68 6.82 -13.03
C TYR A 107 -34.72 6.02 -13.82
N ASP A 108 -35.05 6.42 -15.05
CA ASP A 108 -36.00 5.68 -15.88
C ASP A 108 -35.36 4.41 -16.42
N GLY A 109 -34.16 4.51 -17.00
CA GLY A 109 -33.39 3.35 -17.43
C GLY A 109 -33.04 2.42 -16.26
N ALA A 110 -32.68 2.98 -15.08
CA ALA A 110 -32.43 2.20 -13.88
C ALA A 110 -33.68 1.42 -13.44
N TYR A 111 -34.84 2.05 -13.45
CA TYR A 111 -36.10 1.44 -13.03
C TYR A 111 -36.46 0.23 -13.87
N ASP A 112 -36.40 0.37 -15.19
CA ASP A 112 -36.72 -0.72 -16.14
C ASP A 112 -35.78 -1.92 -15.98
N ILE A 113 -34.48 -1.66 -15.85
CA ILE A 113 -33.49 -2.74 -15.75
C ILE A 113 -33.52 -3.41 -14.38
N LEU A 114 -33.80 -2.66 -13.29
CA LEU A 114 -33.96 -3.22 -11.94
C LEU A 114 -35.18 -4.12 -11.81
N TYR A 115 -36.28 -3.80 -12.50
CA TYR A 115 -37.42 -4.72 -12.59
C TYR A 115 -37.03 -6.05 -13.21
N ARG A 116 -36.23 -6.04 -14.27
CA ARG A 116 -35.70 -7.28 -14.87
C ARG A 116 -34.77 -8.02 -13.89
N ALA A 117 -33.94 -7.30 -13.10
CA ALA A 117 -33.12 -7.90 -12.06
C ALA A 117 -33.96 -8.60 -10.98
N ALA A 118 -35.14 -8.05 -10.66
CA ALA A 118 -36.04 -8.59 -9.65
C ALA A 118 -36.82 -9.86 -10.07
N TRP A 119 -36.77 -10.28 -11.35
CA TRP A 119 -37.46 -11.50 -11.82
C TRP A 119 -36.93 -12.77 -11.15
N ASN A 120 -35.65 -12.78 -10.73
CA ASN A 120 -35.04 -13.93 -10.09
C ASN A 120 -34.71 -13.67 -8.62
N TYR A 121 -34.92 -14.70 -7.82
CA TYR A 121 -34.82 -14.64 -6.37
C TYR A 121 -33.50 -14.04 -5.80
N PRO A 122 -32.30 -14.39 -6.31
CA PRO A 122 -31.04 -13.93 -5.73
C PRO A 122 -30.90 -12.42 -5.61
N HIS A 123 -31.39 -11.66 -6.59
CA HIS A 123 -31.27 -10.20 -6.61
C HIS A 123 -32.59 -9.46 -6.30
N ARG A 124 -33.69 -10.18 -6.13
CA ARG A 124 -35.02 -9.60 -5.99
C ARG A 124 -35.14 -8.65 -4.82
N SER A 125 -34.72 -9.05 -3.62
CA SER A 125 -34.79 -8.18 -2.43
C SER A 125 -33.99 -6.89 -2.62
N ALA A 126 -32.74 -6.98 -3.13
CA ALA A 126 -31.90 -5.81 -3.38
C ALA A 126 -32.47 -4.91 -4.49
N ALA A 127 -32.98 -5.50 -5.59
CA ALA A 127 -33.57 -4.75 -6.68
C ALA A 127 -34.86 -4.04 -6.26
N MET A 128 -35.71 -4.67 -5.45
CA MET A 128 -36.91 -4.04 -4.89
C MET A 128 -36.57 -2.85 -3.97
N PHE A 129 -35.50 -2.94 -3.19
CA PHE A 129 -35.00 -1.81 -2.40
C PHE A 129 -34.55 -0.64 -3.29
N GLU A 130 -33.77 -0.89 -4.34
CA GLU A 130 -33.35 0.17 -5.26
C GLU A 130 -34.54 0.81 -5.99
N LEU A 131 -35.51 0.02 -6.44
CA LEU A 131 -36.76 0.52 -7.01
C LEU A 131 -37.54 1.38 -6.02
N ALA A 132 -37.62 0.95 -4.76
CA ALA A 132 -38.28 1.72 -3.70
C ALA A 132 -37.59 3.07 -3.44
N CYS A 133 -36.25 3.11 -3.49
CA CYS A 133 -35.51 4.37 -3.40
C CYS A 133 -35.86 5.32 -4.56
N ILE A 134 -35.98 4.80 -5.78
CA ILE A 134 -36.38 5.60 -6.97
C ILE A 134 -37.82 6.11 -6.81
N ASP A 135 -38.75 5.26 -6.36
CA ASP A 135 -40.14 5.68 -6.12
C ASP A 135 -40.23 6.73 -5.01
N CYS A 136 -39.50 6.56 -3.91
CA CYS A 136 -39.42 7.55 -2.84
C CYS A 136 -38.91 8.90 -3.36
N ARG A 137 -37.87 8.91 -4.15
CA ARG A 137 -37.31 10.10 -4.82
C ARG A 137 -38.33 10.82 -5.70
N ARG A 138 -39.26 10.07 -6.31
CA ARG A 138 -40.36 10.59 -7.14
C ARG A 138 -41.59 10.96 -6.31
N SER A 139 -41.51 10.86 -4.98
CA SER A 139 -42.63 11.05 -4.04
C SER A 139 -43.78 10.04 -4.23
N ASN A 140 -43.53 8.91 -4.88
CA ASN A 140 -44.45 7.80 -5.04
C ASN A 140 -44.43 6.90 -3.79
N TYR A 141 -44.75 7.45 -2.63
CA TYR A 141 -44.57 6.80 -1.34
C TYR A 141 -45.33 5.48 -1.20
N ALA A 142 -46.53 5.36 -1.76
CA ALA A 142 -47.31 4.14 -1.71
C ALA A 142 -46.59 2.99 -2.47
N ALA A 143 -46.14 3.27 -3.70
CA ALA A 143 -45.37 2.27 -4.50
C ALA A 143 -44.03 1.93 -3.86
N SER A 144 -43.37 2.90 -3.21
CA SER A 144 -42.14 2.67 -2.44
C SER A 144 -42.38 1.72 -1.28
N LEU A 145 -43.41 1.93 -0.47
CA LEU A 145 -43.78 1.06 0.66
C LEU A 145 -44.08 -0.36 0.22
N GLU A 146 -44.83 -0.58 -0.86
CA GLU A 146 -45.12 -1.92 -1.41
C GLU A 146 -43.82 -2.67 -1.75
N LYS A 147 -42.85 -2.00 -2.38
CA LYS A 147 -41.56 -2.61 -2.74
C LYS A 147 -40.67 -2.86 -1.53
N LEU A 148 -40.71 -1.99 -0.53
CA LEU A 148 -40.00 -2.20 0.74
C LEU A 148 -40.57 -3.40 1.51
N ASP A 149 -41.89 -3.54 1.55
CA ASP A 149 -42.55 -4.68 2.17
C ASP A 149 -42.15 -6.00 1.45
N GLU A 150 -42.07 -5.98 0.11
CA GLU A 150 -41.58 -7.13 -0.66
C GLU A 150 -40.09 -7.41 -0.36
N SER A 151 -39.22 -6.38 -0.37
CA SER A 151 -37.80 -6.52 -0.06
C SER A 151 -37.57 -7.13 1.31
N ILE A 152 -38.27 -6.63 2.33
CA ILE A 152 -38.21 -7.11 3.71
C ILE A 152 -38.78 -8.52 3.84
N GLY A 153 -39.88 -8.83 3.14
CA GLY A 153 -40.46 -10.17 3.12
C GLY A 153 -39.51 -11.23 2.59
N LEU A 154 -38.65 -10.86 1.64
CA LEU A 154 -37.61 -11.72 1.07
C LEU A 154 -36.34 -11.79 1.93
N ASN A 155 -35.98 -10.70 2.57
CA ASN A 155 -34.81 -10.56 3.44
C ASN A 155 -35.16 -9.76 4.69
N ARG A 156 -35.56 -10.45 5.74
CA ARG A 156 -35.94 -9.83 7.03
C ARG A 156 -34.80 -9.04 7.70
N GLY A 157 -33.55 -9.38 7.40
CA GLY A 157 -32.37 -8.67 7.90
C GLY A 157 -31.96 -7.46 7.04
N HIS A 158 -32.79 -6.99 6.12
CA HIS A 158 -32.46 -5.83 5.28
C HIS A 158 -32.71 -4.51 6.03
N THR A 159 -31.79 -4.16 6.94
CA THR A 159 -31.89 -3.00 7.84
C THR A 159 -32.21 -1.69 7.10
N LYS A 160 -31.53 -1.42 5.97
CA LYS A 160 -31.77 -0.20 5.17
C LYS A 160 -33.19 -0.13 4.61
N ALA A 161 -33.80 -1.27 4.28
CA ALA A 161 -35.20 -1.31 3.81
C ALA A 161 -36.16 -1.01 4.97
N HIS A 162 -35.93 -1.56 6.16
CA HIS A 162 -36.70 -1.25 7.36
C HIS A 162 -36.62 0.25 7.71
N ASN A 163 -35.42 0.82 7.70
CA ASN A 163 -35.18 2.21 8.03
C ASN A 163 -35.86 3.16 7.04
N LEU A 164 -35.73 2.92 5.74
CA LEU A 164 -36.38 3.72 4.71
C LEU A 164 -37.93 3.61 4.81
N ARG A 165 -38.43 2.39 5.07
CA ARG A 165 -39.87 2.18 5.30
C ARG A 165 -40.39 3.04 6.43
N THR A 166 -39.71 3.04 7.58
CA THR A 166 -40.06 3.85 8.75
C THR A 166 -40.01 5.33 8.42
N ALA A 167 -38.99 5.82 7.72
CA ALA A 167 -38.90 7.21 7.30
C ALA A 167 -40.06 7.65 6.40
N ILE A 168 -40.46 6.78 5.44
CA ILE A 168 -41.63 7.07 4.57
C ILE A 168 -42.92 7.05 5.38
N MET A 169 -43.12 6.06 6.28
CA MET A 169 -44.31 5.99 7.14
C MET A 169 -44.47 7.25 7.97
N ARG A 170 -43.40 7.77 8.58
CA ARG A 170 -43.39 9.04 9.28
C ARG A 170 -43.81 10.20 8.34
N LYS A 171 -43.22 10.24 7.16
CA LYS A 171 -43.44 11.32 6.18
C LYS A 171 -44.87 11.39 5.66
N VAL A 172 -45.52 10.24 5.52
CA VAL A 172 -46.95 10.18 5.13
C VAL A 172 -47.92 10.24 6.32
N GLY A 173 -47.41 10.28 7.55
CA GLY A 173 -48.26 10.34 8.77
C GLY A 173 -48.97 9.02 9.07
N ALA A 174 -48.39 7.88 8.78
CA ALA A 174 -48.98 6.57 9.05
C ALA A 174 -49.14 6.34 10.56
N GLU A 175 -50.28 5.77 10.96
CA GLU A 175 -50.63 5.57 12.38
C GLU A 175 -49.62 4.66 13.13
N ASP A 176 -49.03 3.69 12.44
CA ASP A 176 -48.07 2.75 12.97
C ASP A 176 -46.60 3.18 12.79
N ALA A 177 -46.33 4.38 12.32
CA ALA A 177 -44.99 4.92 12.13
C ALA A 177 -44.14 4.88 13.43
N LYS A 178 -44.75 5.28 14.56
CA LYS A 178 -44.08 5.20 15.87
C LYS A 178 -43.69 3.78 16.25
N GLN A 179 -44.60 2.82 16.05
CA GLN A 179 -44.36 1.41 16.37
C GLN A 179 -43.24 0.85 15.50
N SER A 180 -43.21 1.23 14.20
CA SER A 180 -42.14 0.84 13.28
C SER A 180 -40.77 1.37 13.73
N ALA A 181 -40.71 2.65 14.14
CA ALA A 181 -39.47 3.27 14.62
C ALA A 181 -38.97 2.62 15.93
N GLU A 182 -39.89 2.33 16.86
CA GLU A 182 -39.57 1.67 18.13
C GLU A 182 -39.04 0.24 17.89
N ALA A 183 -39.63 -0.52 16.97
CA ALA A 183 -39.19 -1.86 16.60
C ALA A 183 -37.77 -1.82 16.01
N GLY A 184 -37.45 -0.87 15.14
CA GLY A 184 -36.11 -0.71 14.58
C GLY A 184 -35.03 -0.50 15.65
N VAL A 185 -35.31 0.36 16.65
CA VAL A 185 -34.38 0.57 17.77
C VAL A 185 -34.25 -0.68 18.68
N GLN A 186 -35.33 -1.46 18.82
CA GLN A 186 -35.28 -2.70 19.60
C GLN A 186 -34.50 -3.82 18.88
N ASP A 187 -34.59 -3.87 17.56
CA ASP A 187 -33.86 -4.85 16.74
C ASP A 187 -32.35 -4.58 16.74
N ASP A 188 -31.95 -3.30 16.66
CA ASP A 188 -30.55 -2.90 16.75
C ASP A 188 -30.38 -1.56 17.51
N LEU A 189 -29.90 -1.67 18.75
CA LEU A 189 -29.65 -0.50 19.61
C LEU A 189 -28.52 0.42 19.12
N LEU A 190 -27.75 -0.02 18.12
CA LEU A 190 -26.63 0.71 17.53
C LEU A 190 -26.98 1.36 16.18
N ASP A 191 -28.18 1.09 15.65
CA ASP A 191 -28.64 1.69 14.39
C ASP A 191 -29.02 3.17 14.60
N LEU A 192 -28.09 4.05 14.19
CA LEU A 192 -28.32 5.50 14.29
C LEU A 192 -29.51 5.96 13.42
N PHE A 193 -29.77 5.35 12.26
CA PHE A 193 -30.91 5.70 11.42
C PHE A 193 -32.23 5.43 12.17
N ALA A 194 -32.36 4.23 12.74
CA ALA A 194 -33.54 3.88 13.55
C ALA A 194 -33.70 4.81 14.75
N LEU A 195 -32.62 5.20 15.42
CA LEU A 195 -32.64 6.15 16.53
C LEU A 195 -33.10 7.54 16.07
N ILE A 196 -32.66 8.04 14.92
CA ILE A 196 -33.07 9.33 14.35
C ILE A 196 -34.56 9.29 14.02
N GLU A 197 -35.07 8.24 13.39
CA GLU A 197 -36.51 8.11 13.12
C GLU A 197 -37.33 8.03 14.41
N TYR A 198 -36.83 7.31 15.43
CA TYR A 198 -37.51 7.21 16.72
C TYR A 198 -37.53 8.54 17.50
N ALA A 199 -36.53 9.39 17.31
CA ALA A 199 -36.46 10.72 17.94
C ALA A 199 -37.63 11.65 17.58
N HIS A 200 -38.31 11.39 16.47
CA HIS A 200 -39.54 12.12 16.12
C HIS A 200 -40.71 11.78 17.03
N PHE A 201 -40.61 10.70 17.82
CA PHE A 201 -41.70 10.20 18.66
C PHE A 201 -41.36 10.10 20.16
N ALA A 202 -40.05 10.10 20.50
CA ALA A 202 -39.57 9.96 21.87
C ALA A 202 -38.24 10.69 22.05
N ASP A 203 -37.94 11.08 23.29
CA ASP A 203 -36.67 11.70 23.62
C ASP A 203 -35.56 10.63 23.72
N VAL A 204 -34.64 10.65 22.78
CA VAL A 204 -33.43 9.81 22.71
C VAL A 204 -32.17 10.64 22.41
N THR A 205 -32.23 11.94 22.74
CA THR A 205 -31.20 12.95 22.41
C THR A 205 -29.82 12.50 22.88
N ASP A 206 -29.67 12.05 24.13
CA ASP A 206 -28.38 11.63 24.70
C ASP A 206 -27.72 10.50 23.89
N LYS A 207 -28.53 9.55 23.38
CA LYS A 207 -28.01 8.46 22.55
C LYS A 207 -27.57 8.95 21.18
N ILE A 208 -28.37 9.81 20.56
CA ILE A 208 -28.03 10.40 19.25
C ILE A 208 -26.75 11.20 19.34
N GLU A 209 -26.57 12.05 20.36
CA GLU A 209 -25.35 12.82 20.58
C GLU A 209 -24.12 11.93 20.71
N GLN A 210 -24.23 10.80 21.43
CA GLN A 210 -23.14 9.84 21.58
C GLN A 210 -22.69 9.25 20.24
N PHE A 211 -23.62 8.91 19.34
CA PHE A 211 -23.29 8.38 18.00
C PHE A 211 -22.85 9.49 17.05
N ALA A 212 -23.49 10.65 17.10
CA ALA A 212 -23.20 11.80 16.26
C ALA A 212 -21.83 12.45 16.55
N ALA A 213 -21.25 12.19 17.71
CA ALA A 213 -19.86 12.58 18.02
C ALA A 213 -18.83 12.03 17.03
N LYS A 214 -19.18 10.98 16.28
CA LYS A 214 -18.37 10.44 15.16
C LYS A 214 -19.04 10.83 13.84
N PRO A 215 -18.44 11.76 13.07
CA PRO A 215 -19.03 12.26 11.82
C PRO A 215 -19.37 11.18 10.80
N GLU A 216 -18.61 10.08 10.77
CA GLU A 216 -18.83 8.97 9.84
C GLU A 216 -20.20 8.33 10.02
N ASN A 217 -20.68 8.18 11.26
CA ASN A 217 -21.99 7.60 11.53
C ASN A 217 -23.12 8.46 10.93
N VAL A 218 -23.00 9.77 11.07
CA VAL A 218 -24.00 10.72 10.54
C VAL A 218 -23.96 10.76 9.02
N LEU A 219 -22.75 10.67 8.43
CA LEU A 219 -22.57 10.63 6.99
C LEU A 219 -23.21 9.39 6.37
N ASP A 220 -23.11 8.23 7.03
CA ASP A 220 -23.72 6.99 6.54
C ASP A 220 -25.24 7.10 6.48
N VAL A 221 -25.86 7.61 7.54
CA VAL A 221 -27.31 7.84 7.55
C VAL A 221 -27.74 8.88 6.51
N ALA A 222 -26.99 9.99 6.40
CA ALA A 222 -27.27 11.02 5.42
C ALA A 222 -27.20 10.50 3.98
N ARG A 223 -26.25 9.62 3.66
CA ARG A 223 -26.15 8.97 2.33
C ARG A 223 -27.37 8.10 2.04
N ASP A 224 -27.87 7.36 3.03
CA ASP A 224 -29.08 6.54 2.88
C ASP A 224 -30.33 7.40 2.61
N TYR A 225 -30.51 8.50 3.32
CA TYR A 225 -31.57 9.48 3.01
C TYR A 225 -31.41 10.09 1.61
N MET A 226 -30.18 10.49 1.24
CA MET A 226 -29.90 11.07 -0.07
C MET A 226 -30.19 10.09 -1.21
N LYS A 227 -29.89 8.81 -1.03
CA LYS A 227 -30.19 7.75 -2.00
C LYS A 227 -31.69 7.67 -2.30
N ALA A 228 -32.52 7.84 -1.30
CA ALA A 228 -33.97 7.87 -1.43
C ALA A 228 -34.54 9.24 -1.81
N GLY A 229 -33.71 10.27 -1.99
CA GLY A 229 -34.14 11.63 -2.31
C GLY A 229 -34.67 12.45 -1.14
N LEU A 230 -34.47 11.98 0.09
CA LEU A 230 -34.90 12.65 1.33
C LEU A 230 -33.84 13.65 1.79
N TYR A 231 -33.62 14.70 1.00
CA TYR A 231 -32.50 15.65 1.20
C TYR A 231 -32.64 16.53 2.44
N GLU A 232 -33.89 16.85 2.86
CA GLU A 232 -34.14 17.60 4.10
C GLU A 232 -33.71 16.76 5.31
N ASP A 233 -34.17 15.50 5.37
CA ASP A 233 -33.81 14.56 6.45
C ASP A 233 -32.29 14.31 6.49
N ALA A 234 -31.65 14.23 5.32
CA ALA A 234 -30.20 14.13 5.23
C ALA A 234 -29.48 15.37 5.79
N ALA A 235 -29.96 16.57 5.47
CA ALA A 235 -29.36 17.81 5.96
C ALA A 235 -29.54 17.95 7.49
N ASP A 236 -30.73 17.64 8.01
CA ASP A 236 -31.00 17.66 9.45
C ASP A 236 -30.13 16.67 10.21
N THR A 237 -29.96 15.47 9.64
CA THR A 237 -29.04 14.47 10.18
C THR A 237 -27.60 14.98 10.22
N LEU A 238 -27.09 15.58 9.15
CA LEU A 238 -25.73 16.13 9.08
C LEU A 238 -25.48 17.24 10.11
N LEU A 239 -26.55 18.01 10.45
CA LEU A 239 -26.47 19.07 11.46
C LEU A 239 -26.35 18.53 12.90
N LEU A 240 -26.63 17.24 13.14
CA LEU A 240 -26.38 16.57 14.43
C LEU A 240 -24.88 16.37 14.69
N ALA A 241 -24.06 16.28 13.65
CA ALA A 241 -22.62 16.18 13.82
C ALA A 241 -22.03 17.53 14.25
N GLU A 242 -21.05 17.49 15.15
CA GLU A 242 -20.27 18.70 15.42
C GLU A 242 -19.65 19.23 14.11
N PRO A 243 -19.63 20.56 13.91
CA PRO A 243 -19.18 21.16 12.65
C PRO A 243 -17.69 21.02 12.34
N ALA A 244 -17.01 20.07 12.98
CA ALA A 244 -15.57 19.87 12.89
C ALA A 244 -15.10 18.99 11.71
N SER A 245 -16.01 18.31 10.99
CA SER A 245 -15.64 17.46 9.85
C SER A 245 -15.74 18.22 8.53
N PRO A 246 -14.65 18.29 7.74
CA PRO A 246 -14.71 18.84 6.38
C PRO A 246 -15.75 18.14 5.52
N LEU A 247 -15.82 16.80 5.57
CA LEU A 247 -16.71 16.02 4.71
C LEU A 247 -18.20 16.29 5.00
N VAL A 248 -18.58 16.41 6.28
CA VAL A 248 -19.94 16.80 6.66
C VAL A 248 -20.32 18.16 6.04
N ASN A 249 -19.42 19.13 6.10
CA ASN A 249 -19.67 20.45 5.51
C ASN A 249 -19.74 20.41 3.98
N TYR A 250 -18.96 19.55 3.30
CA TYR A 250 -19.12 19.36 1.86
C TYR A 250 -20.46 18.75 1.49
N TYR A 251 -20.96 17.78 2.27
CA TYR A 251 -22.31 17.22 2.09
C TYR A 251 -23.40 18.28 2.31
N LEU A 252 -23.32 19.07 3.37
CA LEU A 252 -24.24 20.19 3.61
C LEU A 252 -24.22 21.20 2.46
N ALA A 253 -23.03 21.55 1.95
CA ALA A 253 -22.92 22.43 0.79
C ALA A 253 -23.56 21.82 -0.46
N TYR A 254 -23.34 20.52 -0.69
CA TYR A 254 -23.92 19.80 -1.82
C TYR A 254 -25.45 19.75 -1.77
N ILE A 255 -26.03 19.48 -0.60
CA ILE A 255 -27.48 19.39 -0.42
C ILE A 255 -28.13 20.76 -0.48
N THR A 256 -27.63 21.70 0.33
CA THR A 256 -28.27 23.00 0.54
C THR A 256 -27.89 24.04 -0.51
N LYS A 257 -26.86 23.79 -1.32
CA LYS A 257 -26.26 24.75 -2.26
C LYS A 257 -25.77 26.05 -1.59
N ASN A 258 -25.49 26.00 -0.28
CA ASN A 258 -25.03 27.14 0.50
C ASN A 258 -23.50 27.18 0.56
N ALA A 259 -22.89 28.20 -0.06
CA ALA A 259 -21.45 28.39 -0.14
C ALA A 259 -20.76 28.52 1.24
N ARG A 260 -21.49 28.94 2.29
CA ARG A 260 -20.94 29.03 3.65
C ARG A 260 -20.35 27.70 4.15
N TYR A 261 -20.99 26.60 3.79
CA TYR A 261 -20.48 25.27 4.18
C TYR A 261 -19.19 24.89 3.42
N LEU A 262 -19.02 25.34 2.16
CA LEU A 262 -17.76 25.16 1.44
C LEU A 262 -16.63 25.93 2.10
N GLU A 263 -16.86 27.20 2.43
CA GLU A 263 -15.85 28.04 3.11
C GLU A 263 -15.47 27.43 4.46
N LYS A 264 -16.44 26.92 5.20
CA LYS A 264 -16.21 26.25 6.47
C LYS A 264 -15.39 24.98 6.30
N ALA A 265 -15.73 24.11 5.34
CA ALA A 265 -15.00 22.88 5.05
C ALA A 265 -13.51 23.16 4.75
N GLU A 266 -13.24 24.15 3.90
CA GLU A 266 -11.87 24.53 3.52
C GLU A 266 -11.06 25.16 4.68
N SER A 267 -11.72 25.74 5.68
CA SER A 267 -11.07 26.34 6.86
C SER A 267 -10.71 25.33 7.93
N LEU A 268 -11.29 24.13 7.90
CA LEU A 268 -11.05 23.09 8.88
C LEU A 268 -9.73 22.36 8.65
N LYS A 269 -9.17 21.79 9.73
CA LYS A 269 -7.99 20.93 9.64
C LYS A 269 -8.30 19.66 8.85
N MET A 270 -7.39 19.27 7.96
CA MET A 270 -7.54 18.08 7.11
C MET A 270 -7.39 16.74 7.84
N GLY A 271 -6.94 16.72 9.07
CA GLY A 271 -6.72 15.48 9.82
C GLY A 271 -8.02 14.71 10.06
N TYR A 272 -7.93 13.37 10.00
CA TYR A 272 -9.04 12.45 10.28
C TYR A 272 -10.29 12.65 9.39
N CYS A 273 -10.07 13.00 8.12
CA CYS A 273 -11.12 13.07 7.11
C CYS A 273 -10.73 12.15 5.95
N PHE A 274 -11.46 11.05 5.78
CA PHE A 274 -11.12 9.96 4.85
C PHE A 274 -12.33 9.61 3.97
N PRO A 275 -12.58 10.36 2.88
CA PRO A 275 -13.60 9.97 1.90
C PRO A 275 -13.37 8.56 1.40
N SER A 276 -14.38 7.72 1.45
CA SER A 276 -14.26 6.29 1.14
C SER A 276 -15.45 5.72 0.37
N ASN A 277 -16.55 6.45 0.27
CA ASN A 277 -17.76 6.02 -0.44
C ASN A 277 -17.81 6.59 -1.86
N VAL A 278 -18.50 5.90 -2.76
CA VAL A 278 -18.66 6.36 -4.15
C VAL A 278 -19.49 7.64 -4.25
N GLU A 279 -20.40 7.85 -3.30
CA GLU A 279 -21.21 9.07 -3.16
C GLU A 279 -20.36 10.31 -2.89
N ASP A 280 -19.23 10.13 -2.17
CA ASP A 280 -18.30 11.22 -1.88
C ASP A 280 -17.72 11.84 -3.15
N ILE A 281 -17.62 11.06 -4.26
CA ILE A 281 -17.15 11.54 -5.56
C ILE A 281 -18.01 12.71 -6.06
N ALA A 282 -19.33 12.55 -6.04
CA ALA A 282 -20.25 13.59 -6.52
C ALA A 282 -20.19 14.84 -5.65
N VAL A 283 -20.13 14.65 -4.32
CA VAL A 283 -20.08 15.73 -3.33
C VAL A 283 -18.78 16.53 -3.44
N LEU A 284 -17.63 15.83 -3.50
CA LEU A 284 -16.32 16.47 -3.59
C LEU A 284 -16.09 17.12 -4.97
N ARG A 285 -16.61 16.51 -6.04
CA ARG A 285 -16.57 17.12 -7.39
C ARG A 285 -17.34 18.44 -7.41
N TYR A 286 -18.55 18.44 -6.87
CA TYR A 286 -19.34 19.67 -6.72
C TYR A 286 -18.58 20.75 -5.93
N ALA A 287 -17.96 20.38 -4.80
CA ALA A 287 -17.17 21.30 -3.99
C ALA A 287 -15.96 21.85 -4.75
N ALA A 288 -15.22 20.98 -5.45
CA ALA A 288 -14.04 21.34 -6.22
C ALA A 288 -14.35 22.27 -7.41
N GLU A 289 -15.50 22.06 -8.08
CA GLU A 289 -15.93 22.86 -9.23
C GLU A 289 -16.57 24.19 -8.80
N THR A 290 -17.32 24.21 -7.70
CA THR A 290 -18.03 25.40 -7.23
C THR A 290 -17.12 26.34 -6.42
N GLY A 291 -16.19 25.78 -5.66
CA GLY A 291 -15.31 26.55 -4.77
C GLY A 291 -14.03 27.01 -5.48
N ALA A 292 -13.93 28.30 -5.78
CA ALA A 292 -12.72 28.85 -6.43
C ALA A 292 -11.41 28.59 -5.63
N LYS A 293 -11.51 28.46 -4.31
CA LYS A 293 -10.40 28.19 -3.37
C LYS A 293 -10.46 26.78 -2.75
N ALA A 294 -11.28 25.89 -3.28
CA ALA A 294 -11.49 24.56 -2.72
C ALA A 294 -10.29 23.63 -3.02
N ALA A 295 -9.18 23.89 -2.38
CA ALA A 295 -7.96 23.08 -2.52
C ALA A 295 -8.08 21.74 -1.79
N ASN A 296 -8.69 21.75 -0.59
CA ASN A 296 -8.87 20.53 0.19
C ASN A 296 -9.87 19.58 -0.49
N ALA A 297 -10.95 20.09 -1.09
CA ALA A 297 -11.89 19.25 -1.85
C ALA A 297 -11.19 18.52 -3.01
N GLU A 298 -10.33 19.22 -3.77
CA GLU A 298 -9.50 18.60 -4.83
C GLU A 298 -8.56 17.52 -4.26
N TYR A 299 -7.93 17.79 -3.12
CA TYR A 299 -7.06 16.83 -2.46
C TYR A 299 -7.82 15.57 -2.02
N TYR A 300 -8.97 15.71 -1.35
CA TYR A 300 -9.78 14.58 -0.92
C TYR A 300 -10.31 13.77 -2.10
N LEU A 301 -10.78 14.45 -3.15
CA LEU A 301 -11.23 13.78 -4.37
C LEU A 301 -10.07 13.03 -5.04
N GLY A 302 -8.89 13.62 -5.09
CA GLY A 302 -7.68 12.97 -5.60
C GLY A 302 -7.29 11.72 -4.79
N CYS A 303 -7.37 11.78 -3.45
CA CYS A 303 -7.12 10.62 -2.60
C CYS A 303 -8.12 9.50 -2.86
N LEU A 304 -9.41 9.82 -2.99
CA LEU A 304 -10.45 8.86 -3.29
C LEU A 304 -10.26 8.22 -4.68
N TYR A 305 -9.94 9.02 -5.70
CA TYR A 305 -9.64 8.47 -7.02
C TYR A 305 -8.41 7.58 -7.01
N TYR A 306 -7.37 7.92 -6.25
CA TYR A 306 -6.16 7.09 -6.14
C TYR A 306 -6.46 5.72 -5.50
N ASP A 307 -7.27 5.71 -4.43
CA ASP A 307 -7.76 4.48 -3.79
C ASP A 307 -8.60 3.61 -4.73
N ARG A 308 -9.35 4.26 -5.64
CA ARG A 308 -10.19 3.61 -6.66
C ARG A 308 -9.46 3.28 -7.96
N PHE A 309 -8.12 3.26 -7.95
CA PHE A 309 -7.27 2.96 -9.11
C PHE A 309 -7.45 3.92 -10.30
N ARG A 310 -8.04 5.10 -10.06
CA ARG A 310 -8.25 6.16 -11.06
C ARG A 310 -7.08 7.16 -11.01
N TYR A 311 -5.88 6.66 -11.26
CA TYR A 311 -4.62 7.36 -10.99
C TYR A 311 -4.44 8.65 -11.78
N ALA A 312 -4.82 8.69 -13.06
CA ALA A 312 -4.71 9.90 -13.88
C ALA A 312 -5.63 11.02 -13.37
N GLU A 313 -6.88 10.68 -13.05
CA GLU A 313 -7.84 11.62 -12.48
C GLU A 313 -7.42 12.10 -11.08
N ALA A 314 -6.81 11.21 -10.28
CA ALA A 314 -6.23 11.58 -9.00
C ALA A 314 -5.10 12.61 -9.17
N ALA A 315 -4.20 12.39 -10.13
CA ALA A 315 -3.10 13.31 -10.42
C ALA A 315 -3.60 14.68 -10.89
N ASP A 316 -4.65 14.72 -11.72
CA ASP A 316 -5.30 15.95 -12.15
C ASP A 316 -5.89 16.73 -10.96
N CYS A 317 -6.55 16.02 -10.03
CA CYS A 317 -7.06 16.64 -8.80
C CYS A 317 -5.93 17.21 -7.93
N PHE A 318 -4.85 16.45 -7.70
CA PHE A 318 -3.70 16.95 -6.94
C PHE A 318 -3.02 18.13 -7.64
N ALA A 319 -2.95 18.13 -8.97
CA ALA A 319 -2.41 19.27 -9.73
C ALA A 319 -3.28 20.53 -9.57
N ARG A 320 -4.63 20.39 -9.65
CA ARG A 320 -5.55 21.51 -9.38
C ARG A 320 -5.49 21.96 -7.93
N CYS A 321 -5.34 21.03 -6.96
CA CYS A 321 -5.13 21.36 -5.56
C CYS A 321 -3.90 22.26 -5.39
N THR A 322 -2.75 21.84 -5.93
CA THR A 322 -1.50 22.60 -5.82
C THR A 322 -1.50 23.91 -6.62
N ALA A 323 -2.37 24.05 -7.62
CA ALA A 323 -2.60 25.31 -8.32
C ALA A 323 -3.44 26.29 -7.48
N LYS A 324 -4.45 25.79 -6.74
CA LYS A 324 -5.29 26.58 -5.82
C LYS A 324 -4.54 26.94 -4.53
N ASP A 325 -3.76 26.01 -3.99
CA ASP A 325 -2.89 26.19 -2.80
C ASP A 325 -1.49 25.62 -3.08
N PRO A 326 -0.54 26.45 -3.52
CA PRO A 326 0.85 26.01 -3.75
C PRO A 326 1.57 25.49 -2.49
N ALA A 327 1.08 25.78 -1.29
CA ALA A 327 1.66 25.34 -0.03
C ALA A 327 1.09 23.98 0.46
N HIS A 328 0.20 23.36 -0.30
CA HIS A 328 -0.43 22.09 0.06
C HIS A 328 0.54 20.90 -0.05
N GLY A 329 1.38 20.70 0.98
CA GLY A 329 2.43 19.66 1.02
C GLY A 329 1.93 18.25 0.72
N PRO A 330 0.81 17.76 1.32
CA PRO A 330 0.29 16.43 1.03
C PRO A 330 -0.06 16.20 -0.44
N ALA A 331 -0.60 17.19 -1.15
CA ALA A 331 -0.90 17.06 -2.58
C ALA A 331 0.39 16.96 -3.42
N TRP A 332 1.43 17.72 -3.08
CA TRP A 332 2.74 17.58 -3.73
C TRP A 332 3.35 16.20 -3.50
N ARG A 333 3.26 15.65 -2.29
CA ARG A 333 3.70 14.28 -2.00
C ARG A 333 2.94 13.26 -2.85
N ASN A 334 1.62 13.35 -2.94
CA ASN A 334 0.81 12.39 -3.71
C ASN A 334 1.07 12.51 -5.22
N LEU A 335 1.34 13.71 -5.74
CA LEU A 335 1.84 13.89 -7.11
C LEU A 335 3.18 13.20 -7.33
N ALA A 336 4.09 13.24 -6.36
CA ALA A 336 5.37 12.55 -6.48
C ALA A 336 5.18 11.03 -6.61
N LEU A 337 4.26 10.43 -5.83
CA LEU A 337 3.92 9.01 -5.95
C LEU A 337 3.38 8.68 -7.34
N TYR A 338 2.43 9.47 -7.84
CA TYR A 338 1.88 9.26 -9.18
C TYR A 338 2.95 9.33 -10.27
N TRP A 339 3.79 10.38 -10.24
CA TRP A 339 4.82 10.56 -11.26
C TRP A 339 5.86 9.44 -11.26
N PHE A 340 6.22 8.91 -10.09
CA PHE A 340 7.17 7.82 -9.99
C PHE A 340 6.53 6.47 -10.37
N ASP A 341 5.44 6.08 -9.69
CA ASP A 341 4.89 4.73 -9.76
C ASP A 341 4.03 4.49 -11.01
N LYS A 342 3.33 5.52 -11.50
CA LYS A 342 2.34 5.35 -12.58
C LYS A 342 2.76 5.98 -13.88
N ALA A 343 3.42 7.13 -13.83
CA ALA A 343 3.90 7.83 -15.01
C ALA A 343 5.39 7.58 -15.32
N HIS A 344 6.13 6.91 -14.42
CA HIS A 344 7.54 6.57 -14.54
C HIS A 344 8.45 7.77 -14.86
N ASP A 345 8.11 8.95 -14.32
CA ASP A 345 8.86 10.21 -14.46
C ASP A 345 9.51 10.58 -13.11
N GLY A 346 10.69 10.01 -12.87
CA GLY A 346 11.44 10.23 -11.63
C GLY A 346 11.85 11.67 -11.40
N GLU A 347 12.11 12.46 -12.45
CA GLU A 347 12.47 13.87 -12.32
C GLU A 347 11.30 14.73 -11.83
N LYS A 348 10.10 14.52 -12.40
CA LYS A 348 8.91 15.20 -11.90
C LYS A 348 8.57 14.77 -10.47
N ALA A 349 8.72 13.49 -10.17
CA ALA A 349 8.53 12.97 -8.84
C ALA A 349 9.44 13.66 -7.81
N LEU A 350 10.74 13.78 -8.10
CA LEU A 350 11.71 14.50 -7.25
C LEU A 350 11.31 15.95 -7.02
N ARG A 351 10.98 16.69 -8.09
CA ARG A 351 10.54 18.10 -7.98
C ARG A 351 9.28 18.26 -7.12
N CYS A 352 8.34 17.31 -7.19
CA CYS A 352 7.14 17.32 -6.37
C CYS A 352 7.48 17.02 -4.90
N MET A 353 8.35 16.05 -4.63
CA MET A 353 8.74 15.67 -3.27
C MET A 353 9.55 16.78 -2.58
N GLU A 354 10.42 17.49 -3.31
CA GLU A 354 11.11 18.69 -2.80
C GLU A 354 10.14 19.76 -2.34
N LYS A 355 9.07 20.02 -3.12
CA LYS A 355 8.02 20.96 -2.72
C LYS A 355 7.25 20.46 -1.50
N ALA A 356 6.92 19.16 -1.43
CA ALA A 356 6.27 18.59 -0.27
C ALA A 356 7.10 18.83 1.01
N LEU A 357 8.39 18.51 0.97
CA LEU A 357 9.30 18.71 2.10
C LEU A 357 9.51 20.19 2.43
N LYS A 358 9.56 21.07 1.42
CA LYS A 358 9.63 22.52 1.64
C LYS A 358 8.45 23.08 2.43
N TYR A 359 7.24 22.61 2.12
CA TYR A 359 6.01 23.10 2.77
C TYR A 359 5.63 22.31 4.05
N ARG A 360 6.28 21.17 4.27
CA ARG A 360 6.14 20.34 5.49
C ARG A 360 7.52 20.03 6.08
N PRO A 361 8.31 21.05 6.47
CA PRO A 361 9.72 20.88 6.85
C PRO A 361 9.92 20.13 8.18
N HIS A 362 8.86 19.82 8.92
CA HIS A 362 8.88 19.08 10.18
C HIS A 362 8.27 17.69 10.06
N ASP A 363 8.13 17.15 8.85
CA ASP A 363 7.59 15.81 8.62
C ASP A 363 8.73 14.82 8.32
N PRO A 364 9.15 14.00 9.32
CA PRO A 364 10.29 13.10 9.14
C PRO A 364 9.99 11.97 8.14
N ARG A 365 8.72 11.67 7.87
CA ARG A 365 8.36 10.70 6.83
C ARG A 365 8.70 11.20 5.43
N LEU A 366 8.50 12.49 5.17
CA LEU A 366 8.86 13.08 3.86
C LEU A 366 10.36 13.03 3.61
N LEU A 367 11.19 13.13 4.66
CA LEU A 367 12.64 12.94 4.53
C LEU A 367 12.97 11.53 4.03
N LEU A 368 12.37 10.50 4.64
CA LEU A 368 12.55 9.12 4.24
C LEU A 368 12.10 8.90 2.78
N GLU A 369 10.91 9.37 2.44
CA GLU A 369 10.34 9.20 1.10
C GLU A 369 11.17 9.92 0.04
N TYR A 370 11.67 11.12 0.34
CA TYR A 370 12.54 11.87 -0.58
C TYR A 370 13.88 11.16 -0.78
N GLU A 371 14.51 10.68 0.27
CA GLU A 371 15.75 9.95 0.19
C GLU A 371 15.61 8.66 -0.64
N GLN A 372 14.54 7.91 -0.41
CA GLN A 372 14.26 6.71 -1.19
C GLN A 372 14.00 7.00 -2.67
N LEU A 373 13.32 8.09 -2.96
CA LEU A 373 13.13 8.51 -4.34
C LEU A 373 14.47 8.88 -5.00
N LEU A 374 15.37 9.55 -4.29
CA LEU A 374 16.74 9.80 -4.73
C LEU A 374 17.51 8.50 -5.00
N LYS A 375 17.40 7.53 -4.10
CA LYS A 375 17.99 6.20 -4.27
C LYS A 375 17.44 5.49 -5.51
N ASN A 376 16.12 5.45 -5.66
CA ASN A 376 15.44 4.78 -6.77
C ASN A 376 15.72 5.44 -8.14
N THR A 377 16.07 6.72 -8.15
CA THR A 377 16.49 7.48 -9.33
C THR A 377 18.00 7.51 -9.55
N ASN A 378 18.76 6.70 -8.79
CA ASN A 378 20.21 6.56 -8.86
C ASN A 378 20.97 7.90 -8.62
N ALA A 379 20.46 8.75 -7.72
CA ALA A 379 21.16 9.95 -7.30
C ALA A 379 22.51 9.60 -6.64
N SER A 380 23.53 10.48 -6.80
CA SER A 380 24.86 10.21 -6.24
C SER A 380 24.83 10.19 -4.70
N ILE A 381 25.80 9.49 -4.11
CA ILE A 381 25.95 9.40 -2.64
C ILE A 381 26.10 10.79 -2.03
N GLU A 382 26.81 11.71 -2.69
CA GLU A 382 26.98 13.10 -2.23
C GLU A 382 25.64 13.84 -2.19
N THR A 383 24.82 13.69 -3.23
CA THR A 383 23.49 14.30 -3.30
C THR A 383 22.60 13.79 -2.16
N ARG A 384 22.62 12.47 -1.91
CA ARG A 384 21.84 11.83 -0.84
C ARG A 384 22.32 12.26 0.55
N LEU A 385 23.63 12.34 0.79
CA LEU A 385 24.19 12.84 2.06
C LEU A 385 23.85 14.31 2.31
N ALA A 386 23.88 15.15 1.26
CA ALA A 386 23.56 16.57 1.38
C ALA A 386 22.10 16.80 1.86
N VAL A 387 21.18 15.88 1.56
CA VAL A 387 19.81 15.92 2.08
C VAL A 387 19.80 15.73 3.60
N TYR A 388 20.54 14.77 4.12
CA TYR A 388 20.64 14.52 5.56
C TYR A 388 21.36 15.66 6.32
N GLU A 389 22.29 16.33 5.67
CA GLU A 389 22.95 17.53 6.23
C GLU A 389 22.01 18.73 6.28
N ARG A 390 21.12 18.85 5.31
CA ARG A 390 20.12 19.92 5.26
C ARG A 390 19.02 19.76 6.31
N TYR A 391 18.68 18.51 6.69
CA TYR A 391 17.58 18.21 7.62
C TYR A 391 18.04 17.40 8.84
N PRO A 392 19.02 17.89 9.65
CA PRO A 392 19.62 17.12 10.72
C PRO A 392 18.66 16.79 11.88
N GLU A 393 17.64 17.63 12.10
CA GLU A 393 16.67 17.36 13.17
C GLU A 393 15.69 16.25 12.77
N LEU A 394 15.21 16.22 11.53
CA LEU A 394 14.37 15.14 11.03
C LEU A 394 15.12 13.79 11.00
N LEU A 395 16.41 13.81 10.70
CA LEU A 395 17.26 12.63 10.73
C LEU A 395 17.30 11.98 12.11
N LYS A 396 17.26 12.76 13.19
CA LYS A 396 17.28 12.23 14.56
C LYS A 396 16.01 11.47 14.91
N GLU A 397 14.88 11.80 14.28
CA GLU A 397 13.57 11.20 14.54
C GLU A 397 13.35 9.87 13.80
N ARG A 398 14.22 9.54 12.80
CA ARG A 398 14.05 8.37 11.92
C ARG A 398 15.28 7.48 11.95
N ASP A 399 15.18 6.34 12.61
CA ASP A 399 16.26 5.36 12.71
C ASP A 399 16.63 4.73 11.37
N ASP A 400 15.68 4.55 10.46
CA ASP A 400 15.90 4.07 9.10
C ASP A 400 16.72 5.06 8.26
N CYS A 401 16.40 6.36 8.29
CA CYS A 401 17.19 7.41 7.66
C CYS A 401 18.60 7.51 8.27
N TYR A 402 18.68 7.38 9.60
CA TYR A 402 19.96 7.43 10.29
C TYR A 402 20.87 6.26 9.87
N LEU A 403 20.32 5.04 9.80
CA LEU A 403 21.03 3.85 9.33
C LEU A 403 21.47 4.00 7.86
N ASP A 404 20.63 4.56 7.00
CA ASP A 404 20.98 4.82 5.61
C ASP A 404 22.15 5.81 5.51
N LYS A 405 22.16 6.87 6.30
CA LYS A 405 23.31 7.80 6.39
C LYS A 405 24.60 7.10 6.79
N LEU A 406 24.55 6.17 7.76
CA LEU A 406 25.73 5.37 8.14
C LEU A 406 26.26 4.54 6.96
N THR A 407 25.35 3.97 6.18
CA THR A 407 25.67 3.21 4.97
C THR A 407 26.34 4.09 3.92
N LEU A 408 25.79 5.27 3.65
CA LEU A 408 26.36 6.23 2.68
C LEU A 408 27.74 6.75 3.10
N LEU A 409 27.94 7.05 4.38
CA LEU A 409 29.26 7.42 4.93
C LEU A 409 30.27 6.28 4.75
N SER A 410 29.83 5.04 4.97
CA SER A 410 30.69 3.86 4.75
C SER A 410 31.10 3.74 3.28
N GLN A 411 30.18 4.01 2.34
CA GLN A 411 30.48 4.00 0.90
C GLN A 411 31.43 5.15 0.48
N GLN A 412 31.51 6.23 1.25
CA GLN A 412 32.54 7.26 1.06
C GLN A 412 33.88 6.95 1.78
N GLY A 413 33.99 5.77 2.40
CA GLY A 413 35.16 5.41 3.20
C GLY A 413 35.29 6.17 4.53
N LYS A 414 34.24 6.89 4.98
CA LYS A 414 34.21 7.63 6.26
C LYS A 414 33.80 6.72 7.41
N TYR A 415 34.50 5.58 7.55
CA TYR A 415 34.11 4.52 8.50
C TYR A 415 34.16 4.96 9.95
N GLU A 416 35.18 5.74 10.34
CA GLU A 416 35.36 6.24 11.71
C GLU A 416 34.19 7.18 12.10
N GLU A 417 33.80 8.06 11.18
CA GLU A 417 32.65 8.95 11.37
C GLU A 417 31.35 8.13 11.52
N ALA A 418 31.12 7.15 10.67
CA ALA A 418 29.94 6.29 10.70
C ALA A 418 29.87 5.50 12.03
N ILE A 419 30.97 4.88 12.46
CA ILE A 419 31.05 4.15 13.74
C ILE A 419 30.77 5.09 14.92
N SER A 420 31.41 6.29 14.93
CA SER A 420 31.21 7.28 15.99
C SER A 420 29.77 7.78 16.05
N MET A 421 29.14 8.01 14.89
CA MET A 421 27.73 8.39 14.81
C MET A 421 26.82 7.28 15.36
N ALA A 422 27.02 6.04 14.96
CA ALA A 422 26.24 4.90 15.43
C ALA A 422 26.33 4.71 16.95
N ALA A 423 27.54 4.87 17.53
CA ALA A 423 27.77 4.73 18.97
C ALA A 423 27.02 5.77 19.83
N ARG A 424 26.76 6.97 19.26
CA ARG A 424 26.07 8.08 19.97
C ARG A 424 24.56 8.03 19.87
N LYS A 425 24.00 7.23 18.96
CA LYS A 425 22.57 7.13 18.73
C LYS A 425 21.97 6.02 19.58
N HIS A 426 20.85 6.32 20.21
CA HIS A 426 19.97 5.29 20.77
C HIS A 426 18.95 4.90 19.70
N PHE A 427 18.99 3.64 19.26
CA PHE A 427 18.08 3.12 18.24
C PHE A 427 16.88 2.44 18.88
N HIS A 428 15.75 2.45 18.17
CA HIS A 428 14.54 1.75 18.53
C HIS A 428 14.34 0.60 17.57
N ILE A 429 14.11 -0.59 18.10
CA ILE A 429 13.76 -1.74 17.28
C ILE A 429 12.39 -1.51 16.67
N TYR A 430 12.26 -1.73 15.38
CA TYR A 430 10.99 -1.71 14.68
C TYR A 430 10.85 -2.96 13.82
N GLU A 431 9.62 -3.41 13.64
CA GLU A 431 9.31 -4.61 12.87
C GLU A 431 9.74 -4.48 11.41
N GLY A 432 10.50 -5.47 10.91
CA GLY A 432 11.13 -5.45 9.59
C GLY A 432 12.43 -4.63 9.49
N GLY A 433 12.93 -4.10 10.62
CA GLY A 433 14.24 -3.46 10.74
C GLY A 433 15.30 -4.35 11.39
N GLU A 434 14.88 -5.49 11.94
CA GLU A 434 15.73 -6.40 12.69
C GLU A 434 16.94 -6.86 11.87
N GLY A 435 18.10 -6.86 12.50
CA GLY A 435 19.35 -7.29 11.88
C GLY A 435 19.99 -6.29 10.92
N LYS A 436 19.30 -5.23 10.49
CA LYS A 436 19.88 -4.25 9.55
C LYS A 436 20.99 -3.43 10.19
N LEU A 437 20.77 -2.94 11.41
CA LEU A 437 21.76 -2.16 12.14
C LEU A 437 22.96 -3.03 12.52
N THR A 438 22.73 -4.25 13.03
CA THR A 438 23.79 -5.17 13.40
C THR A 438 24.64 -5.61 12.19
N LYS A 439 24.00 -5.82 11.03
CA LYS A 439 24.72 -6.08 9.77
C LYS A 439 25.59 -4.88 9.36
N GLN A 440 25.05 -3.67 9.39
CA GLN A 440 25.79 -2.45 9.05
C GLN A 440 26.95 -2.20 10.02
N HIS A 441 26.72 -2.43 11.33
CA HIS A 441 27.77 -2.35 12.34
C HIS A 441 28.96 -3.27 12.00
N ALA A 442 28.68 -4.54 11.72
CA ALA A 442 29.71 -5.50 11.36
C ALA A 442 30.51 -5.04 10.13
N TRP A 443 29.82 -4.61 9.06
CA TRP A 443 30.49 -4.16 7.83
C TRP A 443 31.32 -2.89 8.04
N MET A 444 30.86 -1.90 8.80
CA MET A 444 31.65 -0.69 9.09
C MET A 444 32.99 -1.05 9.76
N HIS A 445 32.95 -1.96 10.72
CA HIS A 445 34.15 -2.39 11.43
C HIS A 445 35.08 -3.25 10.56
N VAL A 446 34.54 -4.15 9.77
CA VAL A 446 35.33 -4.97 8.82
C VAL A 446 36.06 -4.09 7.81
N LEU A 447 35.33 -3.18 7.15
CA LEU A 447 35.92 -2.31 6.12
C LEU A 447 36.96 -1.33 6.73
N TYR A 448 36.70 -0.81 7.92
CA TYR A 448 37.67 0.03 8.61
C TYR A 448 38.90 -0.77 9.07
N GLY A 449 38.71 -1.94 9.63
CA GLY A 449 39.81 -2.84 10.01
C GLY A 449 40.68 -3.23 8.81
N MET A 450 40.08 -3.56 7.66
CA MET A 450 40.82 -3.85 6.42
C MET A 450 41.66 -2.65 5.96
N ARG A 451 41.11 -1.43 6.02
CA ARG A 451 41.84 -0.21 5.68
C ARG A 451 43.05 0.02 6.60
N LEU A 452 42.88 -0.16 7.91
CA LEU A 452 43.96 -0.04 8.88
C LEU A 452 45.03 -1.11 8.68
N MET A 453 44.63 -2.36 8.38
CA MET A 453 45.57 -3.44 8.02
C MET A 453 46.41 -3.10 6.77
N LYS A 454 45.81 -2.45 5.78
CA LYS A 454 46.51 -2.00 4.56
C LYS A 454 47.49 -0.85 4.87
N ALA A 455 47.15 0.01 5.83
CA ALA A 455 48.01 1.08 6.34
C ALA A 455 49.16 0.56 7.26
N GLY A 456 49.13 -0.72 7.66
CA GLY A 456 50.11 -1.31 8.58
C GLY A 456 49.77 -1.08 10.07
N GLU A 457 48.60 -0.50 10.38
CA GLU A 457 48.18 -0.18 11.74
C GLU A 457 47.50 -1.40 12.40
N LEU A 458 48.26 -2.48 12.57
CA LEU A 458 47.73 -3.81 12.93
C LEU A 458 47.05 -3.83 14.33
N ASP A 459 47.58 -3.10 15.31
CA ASP A 459 46.99 -3.09 16.64
C ASP A 459 45.66 -2.36 16.68
N GLN A 460 45.55 -1.24 15.97
CA GLN A 460 44.33 -0.49 15.86
C GLN A 460 43.28 -1.29 15.04
N ALA A 461 43.71 -1.96 13.97
CA ALA A 461 42.83 -2.86 13.20
C ALA A 461 42.23 -3.97 14.07
N GLY A 462 43.04 -4.56 14.97
CA GLY A 462 42.57 -5.58 15.92
C GLY A 462 41.47 -5.05 16.85
N MET A 463 41.68 -3.91 17.46
CA MET A 463 40.65 -3.27 18.33
C MET A 463 39.35 -2.97 17.57
N ILE A 464 39.45 -2.47 16.36
CA ILE A 464 38.27 -2.16 15.54
C ILE A 464 37.51 -3.44 15.17
N LEU A 465 38.20 -4.50 14.74
CA LEU A 465 37.55 -5.77 14.39
C LEU A 465 36.89 -6.44 15.60
N GLU A 466 37.54 -6.42 16.75
CA GLU A 466 36.96 -6.93 18.01
C GLU A 466 35.71 -6.13 18.43
N ASN A 467 35.73 -4.81 18.31
CA ASN A 467 34.55 -3.98 18.54
C ASN A 467 33.40 -4.32 17.60
N GLY A 468 33.69 -4.75 16.37
CA GLY A 468 32.67 -5.20 15.42
C GLY A 468 31.91 -6.47 15.86
N ILE A 469 32.50 -7.28 16.75
CA ILE A 469 31.85 -8.45 17.34
C ILE A 469 30.88 -8.05 18.47
N HIS A 470 31.12 -6.91 19.12
CA HIS A 470 30.35 -6.47 20.28
C HIS A 470 29.31 -5.42 19.93
N MET A 471 28.04 -5.74 20.19
CA MET A 471 26.93 -4.81 19.93
C MET A 471 26.78 -3.83 21.10
N PRO A 472 26.80 -2.50 20.85
CA PRO A 472 26.50 -1.52 21.88
C PRO A 472 25.06 -1.67 22.39
N LYS A 473 24.86 -1.50 23.71
CA LYS A 473 23.52 -1.53 24.32
C LYS A 473 22.58 -0.46 23.76
N SER A 474 23.12 0.66 23.29
CA SER A 474 22.38 1.74 22.65
C SER A 474 21.68 1.35 21.35
N TYR A 475 22.03 0.22 20.76
CA TYR A 475 21.35 -0.28 19.55
C TYR A 475 19.95 -0.83 19.85
N GLY A 476 19.63 -1.15 21.11
CA GLY A 476 18.34 -1.72 21.49
C GLY A 476 18.11 -3.14 20.94
N GLU A 477 19.05 -3.67 20.18
CA GLU A 477 19.00 -4.98 19.54
C GLU A 477 20.10 -5.88 20.09
N ALA A 478 19.75 -7.11 20.45
CA ALA A 478 20.70 -8.12 20.86
C ALA A 478 21.13 -8.99 19.69
N LYS A 479 22.27 -9.66 19.82
CA LYS A 479 22.66 -10.70 18.87
C LYS A 479 21.61 -11.81 18.84
N THR A 480 21.21 -12.18 17.65
CA THR A 480 20.34 -13.32 17.37
C THR A 480 21.10 -14.39 16.60
N PHE A 481 20.53 -15.58 16.47
CA PHE A 481 21.12 -16.65 15.63
C PHE A 481 21.16 -16.30 14.13
N PHE A 482 20.48 -15.23 13.70
CA PHE A 482 20.58 -14.71 12.34
C PHE A 482 21.83 -13.82 12.12
N ASN A 483 22.46 -13.34 13.18
CA ASN A 483 23.66 -12.52 13.07
C ASN A 483 24.80 -13.38 12.58
N GLN A 484 25.37 -13.00 11.44
CA GLN A 484 26.48 -13.69 10.81
C GLN A 484 27.75 -12.85 11.02
N GLU A 485 28.79 -13.46 11.57
CA GLU A 485 30.06 -12.78 11.87
C GLU A 485 31.26 -13.44 11.18
N ALA A 486 31.03 -14.39 10.25
CA ALA A 486 32.08 -15.11 9.56
C ALA A 486 33.09 -14.17 8.89
N HIS A 487 32.63 -13.03 8.35
CA HIS A 487 33.50 -12.03 7.73
C HIS A 487 34.42 -11.35 8.73
N ILE A 488 33.94 -11.03 9.94
CA ILE A 488 34.77 -10.41 10.99
C ILE A 488 35.86 -11.39 11.41
N TYR A 489 35.48 -12.62 11.76
CA TYR A 489 36.44 -13.63 12.21
C TYR A 489 37.45 -14.03 11.12
N TYR A 490 37.02 -14.06 9.86
CA TYR A 490 37.95 -14.32 8.76
C TYR A 490 39.01 -13.21 8.62
N ILE A 491 38.59 -11.94 8.66
CA ILE A 491 39.53 -10.81 8.56
C ILE A 491 40.43 -10.74 9.80
N LEU A 492 39.88 -11.06 10.98
CA LEU A 492 40.67 -11.20 12.21
C LEU A 492 41.74 -12.29 12.09
N GLY A 493 41.40 -13.43 11.48
CA GLY A 493 42.36 -14.48 11.18
C GLY A 493 43.50 -14.02 10.25
N LEU A 494 43.20 -13.24 9.21
CA LEU A 494 44.21 -12.62 8.34
C LEU A 494 45.11 -11.63 9.10
N LEU A 495 44.57 -10.86 10.01
CA LEU A 495 45.30 -9.94 10.90
C LEU A 495 46.28 -10.72 11.80
N LEU A 496 45.78 -11.77 12.45
CA LEU A 496 46.59 -12.61 13.36
C LEU A 496 47.71 -13.33 12.65
N ALA A 497 47.48 -13.79 11.40
CA ALA A 497 48.53 -14.33 10.54
C ALA A 497 49.66 -13.31 10.31
N ARG A 498 49.33 -12.04 10.05
CA ARG A 498 50.32 -10.96 9.87
C ARG A 498 51.09 -10.62 11.16
N LYS A 499 50.48 -10.85 12.31
CA LYS A 499 51.13 -10.71 13.61
C LYS A 499 51.95 -11.92 14.01
N GLY A 500 51.87 -13.03 13.31
CA GLY A 500 52.55 -14.28 13.62
C GLY A 500 51.90 -15.11 14.72
N GLU A 501 50.65 -14.85 15.04
CA GLU A 501 49.86 -15.46 16.13
C GLU A 501 49.11 -16.71 15.68
N ALA A 502 49.82 -17.75 15.25
CA ALA A 502 49.27 -18.92 14.52
C ALA A 502 48.17 -19.68 15.26
N ALA A 503 48.22 -19.77 16.61
CA ALA A 503 47.17 -20.47 17.37
C ALA A 503 45.85 -19.70 17.34
N GLN A 504 45.89 -18.38 17.49
CA GLN A 504 44.75 -17.48 17.46
C GLN A 504 44.21 -17.32 16.05
N GLU A 505 45.09 -17.24 15.05
CA GLU A 505 44.73 -17.29 13.62
C GLU A 505 43.83 -18.49 13.32
N ARG A 506 44.30 -19.69 13.69
CA ARG A 506 43.50 -20.92 13.47
C ARG A 506 42.16 -20.88 14.18
N ALA A 507 42.13 -20.43 15.42
CA ALA A 507 40.88 -20.31 16.20
C ALA A 507 39.88 -19.32 15.54
N ALA A 508 40.38 -18.21 14.98
CA ALA A 508 39.54 -17.26 14.25
C ALA A 508 38.93 -17.88 12.98
N TYR A 509 39.72 -18.63 12.19
CA TYR A 509 39.16 -19.33 11.02
C TYR A 509 38.15 -20.43 11.42
N GLU A 510 38.39 -21.14 12.53
CA GLU A 510 37.44 -22.14 13.05
C GLU A 510 36.13 -21.47 13.44
N GLN A 511 36.16 -20.30 14.06
CA GLN A 511 34.95 -19.51 14.35
C GLN A 511 34.22 -19.09 13.07
N ALA A 512 34.93 -18.56 12.08
CA ALA A 512 34.31 -18.19 10.79
C ALA A 512 33.65 -19.39 10.09
N ALA A 513 34.24 -20.60 10.19
CA ALA A 513 33.75 -21.81 9.54
C ALA A 513 32.46 -22.40 10.18
N VAL A 514 32.22 -22.12 11.46
CA VAL A 514 31.06 -22.69 12.21
C VAL A 514 29.73 -22.06 11.79
N TYR A 515 29.72 -20.81 11.31
CA TYR A 515 28.50 -20.09 10.96
C TYR A 515 27.71 -20.77 9.84
N LYS A 516 26.53 -21.34 10.21
CA LYS A 516 25.59 -21.98 9.28
C LYS A 516 24.28 -21.18 9.31
N ALA A 517 24.23 -20.09 8.58
CA ALA A 517 23.02 -19.30 8.43
C ALA A 517 22.55 -19.29 6.96
N ALA A 518 21.48 -18.56 6.68
CA ALA A 518 20.99 -18.39 5.32
C ALA A 518 22.11 -17.88 4.39
N VAL A 519 22.11 -18.36 3.17
CA VAL A 519 23.11 -18.00 2.15
C VAL A 519 23.08 -16.51 1.86
N SER A 520 24.23 -15.86 2.00
CA SER A 520 24.44 -14.44 1.77
C SER A 520 25.86 -14.18 1.27
N GLU A 521 26.22 -12.91 1.04
CA GLU A 521 27.60 -12.49 0.73
C GLU A 521 28.61 -12.91 1.81
N ILE A 522 28.15 -13.02 3.06
CA ILE A 522 28.99 -13.42 4.19
C ILE A 522 29.44 -14.89 4.08
N SER A 523 28.69 -15.72 3.36
CA SER A 523 29.02 -17.12 3.11
C SER A 523 30.36 -17.30 2.36
N LEU A 524 30.81 -16.29 1.58
CA LEU A 524 32.16 -16.29 0.99
C LEU A 524 33.24 -16.44 2.07
N PHE A 525 33.15 -15.67 3.15
CA PHE A 525 34.17 -15.65 4.22
C PHE A 525 34.21 -16.97 4.99
N ARG A 526 33.05 -17.63 5.13
CA ARG A 526 33.00 -19.01 5.63
C ARG A 526 33.73 -19.97 4.72
N ALA A 527 33.53 -19.87 3.42
CA ALA A 527 34.23 -20.73 2.44
C ALA A 527 35.75 -20.48 2.45
N LEU A 528 36.16 -19.21 2.50
CA LEU A 528 37.59 -18.85 2.56
C LEU A 528 38.25 -19.34 3.86
N ALA A 529 37.54 -19.27 5.00
CA ALA A 529 38.03 -19.82 6.26
C ALA A 529 38.17 -21.34 6.21
N LEU A 530 37.23 -22.04 5.59
CA LEU A 530 37.34 -23.49 5.35
C LEU A 530 38.54 -23.84 4.47
N GLU A 531 38.85 -23.04 3.45
CA GLU A 531 40.08 -23.22 2.65
C GLU A 531 41.34 -23.06 3.48
N LYS A 532 41.42 -22.03 4.37
CA LYS A 532 42.54 -21.83 5.31
C LYS A 532 42.72 -23.02 6.26
N LEU A 533 41.62 -23.69 6.62
CA LEU A 533 41.61 -24.89 7.46
C LEU A 533 41.84 -26.19 6.68
N ALA A 534 42.19 -26.13 5.37
CA ALA A 534 42.36 -27.26 4.45
C ALA A 534 41.09 -28.12 4.22
N ARG A 535 39.88 -27.58 4.51
CA ARG A 535 38.58 -28.22 4.33
C ARG A 535 37.96 -27.84 2.96
N ARG A 536 38.69 -28.18 1.88
CA ARG A 536 38.38 -27.71 0.52
C ARG A 536 37.01 -28.15 0.01
N ASP A 537 36.62 -29.41 0.24
CA ASP A 537 35.33 -29.93 -0.24
C ASP A 537 34.14 -29.20 0.38
N GLU A 538 34.28 -28.84 1.66
CA GLU A 538 33.23 -28.05 2.35
C GLU A 538 33.21 -26.61 1.85
N ALA A 539 34.35 -26.00 1.57
CA ALA A 539 34.42 -24.66 0.99
C ALA A 539 33.73 -24.62 -0.38
N GLU A 540 34.04 -25.59 -1.25
CA GLU A 540 33.44 -25.70 -2.58
C GLU A 540 31.92 -25.94 -2.50
N ALA A 541 31.46 -26.76 -1.55
CA ALA A 541 30.03 -26.98 -1.32
C ALA A 541 29.29 -25.69 -0.96
N VAL A 542 29.85 -24.84 -0.08
CA VAL A 542 29.29 -23.53 0.28
C VAL A 542 29.20 -22.62 -0.94
N LEU A 543 30.28 -22.52 -1.75
CA LEU A 543 30.30 -21.65 -2.92
C LEU A 543 29.32 -22.12 -4.01
N ASN A 544 29.19 -23.43 -4.20
CA ASN A 544 28.19 -23.97 -5.13
C ASN A 544 26.76 -23.79 -4.65
N GLU A 545 26.50 -23.78 -3.34
CA GLU A 545 25.18 -23.43 -2.76
C GLU A 545 24.87 -21.95 -3.01
N MET A 546 25.85 -21.04 -2.83
CA MET A 546 25.70 -19.63 -3.18
C MET A 546 25.35 -19.44 -4.66
N LEU A 547 26.01 -20.17 -5.57
CA LEU A 547 25.71 -20.08 -7.00
C LEU A 547 24.27 -20.51 -7.32
N ARG A 548 23.83 -21.63 -6.74
CA ARG A 548 22.44 -22.10 -6.93
C ARG A 548 21.43 -21.07 -6.42
N THR A 549 21.62 -20.59 -5.19
CA THR A 549 20.75 -19.58 -4.59
C THR A 549 20.71 -18.29 -5.41
N ALA A 550 21.87 -17.85 -5.93
CA ALA A 550 21.96 -16.67 -6.77
C ALA A 550 21.21 -16.87 -8.11
N GLN A 551 21.39 -18.04 -8.74
CA GLN A 551 20.71 -18.34 -10.00
C GLN A 551 19.20 -18.48 -9.80
N ASP A 552 18.75 -19.18 -8.76
CA ASP A 552 17.33 -19.28 -8.40
C ASP A 552 16.71 -17.90 -8.19
N ARG A 553 17.47 -16.95 -7.63
CA ARG A 553 17.01 -15.57 -7.43
C ARG A 553 16.91 -14.81 -8.74
N ILE A 554 17.89 -14.92 -9.62
CA ILE A 554 17.90 -14.30 -10.96
C ILE A 554 16.73 -14.80 -11.80
N ASP A 555 16.42 -16.10 -11.71
CA ASP A 555 15.37 -16.74 -12.51
C ASP A 555 13.95 -16.47 -11.98
N ARG A 556 13.83 -15.93 -10.76
CA ARG A 556 12.54 -15.60 -10.14
C ARG A 556 11.97 -14.32 -10.74
N LYS A 557 11.14 -14.47 -11.76
CA LYS A 557 10.46 -13.34 -12.41
C LYS A 557 9.11 -12.95 -11.79
N ASP A 558 8.55 -13.83 -10.95
CA ASP A 558 7.11 -13.76 -10.57
C ASP A 558 6.86 -13.55 -9.08
N MET A 559 7.88 -13.32 -8.26
CA MET A 559 7.68 -13.00 -6.86
C MET A 559 7.36 -11.52 -6.70
N ARG A 560 6.09 -11.22 -6.54
CA ARG A 560 5.66 -9.92 -6.03
C ARG A 560 5.94 -9.86 -4.53
N SER A 561 6.23 -8.66 -4.03
CA SER A 561 6.46 -8.42 -2.61
C SER A 561 5.25 -8.90 -1.80
N TYR A 562 5.48 -9.74 -0.79
CA TYR A 562 4.44 -10.21 0.12
C TYR A 562 4.48 -9.38 1.40
N TYR A 563 3.36 -8.77 1.72
CA TYR A 563 3.15 -8.11 3.00
C TYR A 563 2.31 -9.03 3.88
N GLY A 564 2.95 -9.65 4.85
CA GLY A 564 2.28 -10.44 5.88
C GLY A 564 1.96 -9.62 7.12
N VAL A 565 1.28 -10.24 8.07
CA VAL A 565 1.13 -9.70 9.43
C VAL A 565 2.54 -9.51 10.01
N GLY A 566 2.80 -8.32 10.58
CA GLY A 566 4.11 -8.00 11.11
C GLY A 566 5.11 -7.45 10.10
N SER A 567 4.73 -7.28 8.84
CA SER A 567 5.58 -6.59 7.87
C SER A 567 5.64 -5.09 8.18
N PRO A 568 6.78 -4.43 7.93
CA PRO A 568 6.88 -2.99 8.05
C PRO A 568 5.85 -2.32 7.15
N SER A 569 5.46 -1.11 7.51
CA SER A 569 4.61 -0.29 6.62
C SER A 569 5.18 -0.32 5.22
N PRO A 570 4.37 -0.67 4.21
CA PRO A 570 4.86 -0.72 2.84
C PRO A 570 5.48 0.62 2.47
N MET A 571 6.57 0.54 1.73
CA MET A 571 7.18 1.75 1.19
C MET A 571 6.19 2.39 0.21
N PRO A 572 6.13 3.73 0.14
CA PRO A 572 5.16 4.40 -0.70
C PRO A 572 5.40 4.18 -2.20
N PHE A 573 6.64 3.86 -2.59
CA PHE A 573 7.02 3.60 -3.97
C PHE A 573 6.93 2.13 -4.32
N GLU A 574 6.42 1.82 -5.50
CA GLU A 574 6.34 0.46 -6.01
C GLU A 574 7.74 -0.12 -6.19
N LEU A 575 7.91 -1.36 -5.74
CA LEU A 575 9.18 -2.07 -5.83
C LEU A 575 9.25 -2.85 -7.15
N ASP A 576 10.26 -2.57 -7.96
CA ASP A 576 10.62 -3.41 -9.10
C ASP A 576 11.32 -4.69 -8.59
N VAL A 577 10.52 -5.72 -8.32
CA VAL A 577 10.99 -7.00 -7.76
C VAL A 577 11.92 -7.73 -8.73
N GLU A 578 11.69 -7.64 -10.03
CA GLU A 578 12.55 -8.27 -11.03
C GLU A 578 13.92 -7.60 -11.04
N LYS A 579 13.98 -6.28 -11.07
CA LYS A 579 15.23 -5.50 -10.94
C LYS A 579 15.97 -5.85 -9.65
N GLN A 580 15.26 -5.93 -8.52
CA GLN A 580 15.87 -6.28 -7.23
C GLN A 580 16.42 -7.71 -7.22
N ASN A 581 15.68 -8.68 -7.74
CA ASN A 581 16.16 -10.06 -7.84
C ASN A 581 17.39 -10.18 -8.74
N LEU A 582 17.42 -9.47 -9.86
CA LEU A 582 18.59 -9.40 -10.74
C LEU A 582 19.80 -8.77 -10.04
N LEU A 583 19.59 -7.67 -9.33
CA LEU A 583 20.62 -6.94 -8.58
C LEU A 583 21.26 -7.84 -7.51
N GLU A 584 20.43 -8.35 -6.60
CA GLU A 584 20.90 -9.17 -5.48
C GLU A 584 21.46 -10.53 -5.94
N GLY A 585 20.83 -11.15 -6.95
CA GLY A 585 21.28 -12.41 -7.52
C GLY A 585 22.64 -12.28 -8.19
N ASN A 586 22.86 -11.24 -9.02
CA ASN A 586 24.16 -10.99 -9.65
C ASN A 586 25.23 -10.63 -8.63
N THR A 587 24.89 -9.86 -7.60
CA THR A 587 25.82 -9.53 -6.52
C THR A 587 26.27 -10.81 -5.79
N LEU A 588 25.33 -11.65 -5.34
CA LEU A 588 25.65 -12.92 -4.67
C LEU A 588 26.46 -13.86 -5.57
N LYS A 589 26.11 -13.93 -6.86
CA LYS A 589 26.83 -14.73 -7.86
C LYS A 589 28.27 -14.27 -8.02
N ALA A 590 28.52 -12.95 -7.98
CA ALA A 590 29.87 -12.40 -8.05
C ALA A 590 30.74 -12.86 -6.87
N PHE A 591 30.23 -12.81 -5.64
CA PHE A 591 30.94 -13.32 -4.46
C PHE A 591 31.25 -14.80 -4.57
N ALA A 592 30.31 -15.63 -5.00
CA ALA A 592 30.52 -17.07 -5.17
C ALA A 592 31.57 -17.38 -6.24
N LEU A 593 31.51 -16.72 -7.40
CA LEU A 593 32.45 -16.88 -8.50
C LEU A 593 33.86 -16.41 -8.13
N TYR A 594 33.96 -15.34 -7.32
CA TYR A 594 35.23 -14.88 -6.79
C TYR A 594 35.89 -15.97 -5.91
N GLY A 595 35.14 -16.56 -4.97
CA GLY A 595 35.59 -17.65 -4.14
C GLY A 595 36.03 -18.88 -4.95
N LEU A 596 35.37 -19.17 -6.06
CA LEU A 596 35.73 -20.23 -7.02
C LEU A 596 36.88 -19.84 -7.98
N LYS A 597 37.46 -18.65 -7.80
CA LYS A 597 38.57 -18.12 -8.64
C LYS A 597 38.19 -17.91 -10.12
N ARG A 598 36.87 -17.74 -10.38
CA ARG A 598 36.31 -17.44 -11.70
C ARG A 598 36.18 -15.94 -11.91
N TYR A 599 37.31 -15.22 -11.80
CA TYR A 599 37.33 -13.73 -11.66
C TYR A 599 36.68 -12.98 -12.82
N SER A 600 36.87 -13.42 -14.07
CA SER A 600 36.24 -12.78 -15.24
C SER A 600 34.71 -12.85 -15.21
N GLN A 601 34.17 -13.99 -14.78
CA GLN A 601 32.72 -14.17 -14.65
C GLN A 601 32.17 -13.38 -13.46
N ALA A 602 32.91 -13.32 -12.35
CA ALA A 602 32.56 -12.52 -11.19
C ALA A 602 32.47 -11.03 -11.54
N GLU A 603 33.47 -10.52 -12.30
CA GLU A 603 33.49 -9.14 -12.79
C GLU A 603 32.29 -8.82 -13.69
N GLN A 604 31.86 -9.71 -14.54
CA GLN A 604 30.69 -9.53 -15.39
C GLN A 604 29.41 -9.42 -14.55
N CYS A 605 29.26 -10.24 -13.52
CA CYS A 605 28.11 -10.22 -12.62
C CYS A 605 28.05 -8.92 -11.82
N ILE A 606 29.18 -8.50 -11.22
CA ILE A 606 29.18 -7.27 -10.41
C ILE A 606 28.93 -6.01 -11.24
N ARG A 607 29.46 -5.93 -12.47
CA ARG A 607 29.14 -4.83 -13.40
C ARG A 607 27.67 -4.81 -13.79
N THR A 608 27.01 -5.96 -13.84
CA THR A 608 25.57 -6.02 -14.08
C THR A 608 24.81 -5.45 -12.87
N ALA A 609 25.21 -5.79 -11.65
CA ALA A 609 24.62 -5.24 -10.43
C ALA A 609 24.83 -3.72 -10.33
N GLU A 610 26.04 -3.22 -10.59
CA GLU A 610 26.37 -1.79 -10.56
C GLU A 610 25.59 -0.96 -11.61
N ARG A 611 25.25 -1.55 -12.77
CA ARG A 611 24.39 -0.89 -13.76
C ARG A 611 22.93 -0.78 -13.29
N LEU A 612 22.45 -1.75 -12.52
CA LEU A 612 21.10 -1.74 -11.97
C LEU A 612 20.96 -0.75 -10.80
N ASP A 613 21.95 -0.72 -9.92
CA ASP A 613 22.05 0.23 -8.80
C ASP A 613 23.53 0.57 -8.55
N PRO A 614 24.01 1.73 -9.00
CA PRO A 614 25.40 2.16 -8.81
C PRO A 614 25.77 2.41 -7.35
N ASN A 615 24.77 2.57 -6.47
CA ASN A 615 24.95 2.84 -5.04
C ASN A 615 24.66 1.60 -4.17
N HIS A 616 24.57 0.40 -4.76
CA HIS A 616 24.27 -0.82 -4.03
C HIS A 616 25.40 -1.17 -3.05
N PHE A 617 25.10 -1.12 -1.75
CA PHE A 617 26.10 -1.28 -0.68
C PHE A 617 26.86 -2.61 -0.78
N THR A 618 26.19 -3.73 -1.04
CA THR A 618 26.85 -5.05 -1.13
C THR A 618 27.78 -5.14 -2.36
N ALA A 619 27.46 -4.45 -3.47
CA ALA A 619 28.38 -4.35 -4.61
C ALA A 619 29.61 -3.49 -4.27
N TYR A 620 29.43 -2.40 -3.52
CA TYR A 620 30.52 -1.61 -2.97
C TYR A 620 31.44 -2.49 -2.08
N VAL A 621 30.86 -3.25 -1.15
CA VAL A 621 31.61 -4.19 -0.31
C VAL A 621 32.43 -5.18 -1.15
N TYR A 622 31.83 -5.73 -2.22
CA TYR A 622 32.56 -6.61 -3.14
C TYR A 622 33.81 -5.93 -3.72
N ARG A 623 33.70 -4.68 -4.16
CA ARG A 623 34.84 -3.92 -4.70
C ARG A 623 35.94 -3.70 -3.65
N GLU A 624 35.56 -3.26 -2.45
CA GLU A 624 36.51 -3.07 -1.34
C GLU A 624 37.27 -4.35 -0.98
N ILE A 625 36.59 -5.49 -0.97
CA ILE A 625 37.19 -6.79 -0.68
C ILE A 625 38.16 -7.21 -1.79
N THR A 626 37.71 -7.16 -3.03
CA THR A 626 38.49 -7.71 -4.17
C THR A 626 39.65 -6.81 -4.57
N GLN A 627 39.61 -5.52 -4.21
CA GLN A 627 40.70 -4.55 -4.46
C GLN A 627 41.64 -4.37 -3.26
N SER A 628 41.40 -5.10 -2.16
CA SER A 628 42.16 -4.91 -0.93
C SER A 628 43.55 -5.55 -0.94
N ASP A 629 43.86 -6.50 -1.83
CA ASP A 629 45.03 -7.36 -1.82
C ASP A 629 45.23 -8.17 -0.50
N LEU A 630 44.17 -8.22 0.32
CA LEU A 630 44.18 -8.92 1.61
C LEU A 630 43.59 -10.32 1.51
N ILE A 631 42.72 -10.55 0.54
CA ILE A 631 41.87 -11.75 0.43
C ILE A 631 42.19 -12.54 -0.84
#